data_0b2bcda16c67374e7b4680c407762919
#
_entry.id   0b2bcda16c67374e7b4680c407762919
#
_cell.length_a   1.000
_cell.length_b   1.000
_cell.length_c   1.000
_cell.angle_alpha   90.00
_cell.angle_beta   90.00
_cell.angle_gamma   90.00
#
_symmetry.space_group_name_H-M   'P 1'
#
loop_
_entity.id
_entity.type
_entity.pdbx_description
1 polymer ?
#
loop_
_entity_poly.entity_id
_entity_poly.type
_entity_poly.pdbx_seq_one_letter_code
_entity_poly.pdbx_strand_id
1 'polypeptide(L)'
;LLRRWVFEYDYFKSYIEHPTDTFSNLRLKLKSMKEYGSSQSTGPCVYLFSYYGEEMGEPQMPFRGSFSGHDYWGYCNGMTTDAKAISFYESFPGTQDMFNPVALVSKGGNLMANENFCKAYSLKSIRYPTGGTRVFRYQMQGEMQFVPYGGLRIHKVVSYSSQNDSTVCEYQ
;
A
#
# COMPACT_ATOMS: atom_id res chain seq x y z
N LEU A 1 27.73 -15.57 -19.84
CA LEU A 1 26.45 -15.08 -19.29
C LEU A 1 25.96 -13.94 -20.17
N LEU A 2 24.74 -14.06 -20.71
CA LEU A 2 24.20 -13.02 -21.60
C LEU A 2 23.67 -11.81 -20.80
N ARG A 3 23.01 -12.04 -19.67
CA ARG A 3 22.51 -11.01 -18.75
C ARG A 3 22.48 -11.52 -17.32
N ARG A 4 22.63 -10.62 -16.34
CA ARG A 4 22.49 -10.89 -14.91
C ARG A 4 21.65 -9.79 -14.28
N TRP A 5 20.65 -10.18 -13.48
CA TRP A 5 19.83 -9.31 -12.69
C TRP A 5 20.20 -9.42 -11.21
N VAL A 6 20.35 -8.30 -10.54
CA VAL A 6 20.58 -8.22 -9.10
C VAL A 6 19.49 -7.37 -8.49
N PHE A 7 18.83 -7.90 -7.47
CA PHE A 7 17.77 -7.23 -6.72
C PHE A 7 18.29 -6.82 -5.36
N GLU A 8 18.06 -5.55 -5.00
CA GLU A 8 18.39 -5.02 -3.69
C GLU A 8 17.10 -4.75 -2.94
N TYR A 9 17.06 -5.22 -1.70
CA TYR A 9 15.90 -5.11 -0.84
C TYR A 9 16.17 -4.21 0.35
N ASP A 10 15.09 -3.70 0.93
CA ASP A 10 15.05 -2.93 2.16
C ASP A 10 13.74 -3.28 2.88
N TYR A 11 13.40 -2.58 3.96
CA TYR A 11 12.18 -2.82 4.72
C TYR A 11 11.42 -1.53 4.96
N PHE A 12 10.09 -1.61 4.83
CA PHE A 12 9.20 -0.65 5.45
C PHE A 12 9.14 -0.93 6.95
N LYS A 13 9.02 0.14 7.73
CA LYS A 13 8.77 0.06 9.17
C LYS A 13 7.34 0.44 9.49
N SER A 14 6.71 -0.28 10.40
CA SER A 14 5.36 0.01 10.84
C SER A 14 5.31 1.26 11.70
N TYR A 15 4.22 2.05 11.62
CA TYR A 15 4.02 3.23 12.47
C TYR A 15 3.53 2.87 13.88
N ILE A 16 2.86 1.73 14.03
CA ILE A 16 2.57 1.09 15.32
C ILE A 16 3.42 -0.14 15.39
N GLU A 17 4.32 -0.19 16.35
CA GLU A 17 5.24 -1.31 16.51
C GLU A 17 4.65 -2.40 17.42
N HIS A 18 4.91 -3.65 17.06
CA HIS A 18 4.62 -4.76 17.95
C HIS A 18 5.60 -4.72 19.12
N PRO A 19 5.14 -4.79 20.37
CA PRO A 19 5.97 -4.52 21.54
C PRO A 19 7.10 -5.53 21.75
N THR A 20 6.96 -6.76 21.28
CA THR A 20 7.91 -7.85 21.53
C THR A 20 8.43 -8.52 20.26
N ASP A 21 7.68 -8.47 19.15
CA ASP A 21 8.06 -9.07 17.88
C ASP A 21 8.51 -8.00 16.88
N THR A 22 9.81 -7.76 16.81
CA THR A 22 10.41 -6.77 15.92
C THR A 22 10.27 -7.15 14.43
N PHE A 23 10.15 -8.44 14.10
CA PHE A 23 9.97 -8.89 12.71
C PHE A 23 8.59 -8.54 12.16
N SER A 24 7.57 -8.50 13.01
CA SER A 24 6.23 -8.05 12.61
C SER A 24 6.19 -6.58 12.19
N ASN A 25 7.16 -5.78 12.63
CA ASN A 25 7.27 -4.36 12.29
C ASN A 25 7.85 -4.13 10.88
N LEU A 26 8.39 -5.16 10.26
CA LEU A 26 9.13 -5.06 9.01
C LEU A 26 8.36 -5.70 7.85
N ARG A 27 8.29 -5.00 6.71
CA ARG A 27 7.78 -5.52 5.43
C ARG A 27 8.82 -5.33 4.36
N LEU A 28 9.17 -6.42 3.68
CA LEU A 28 10.16 -6.40 2.62
C LEU A 28 9.71 -5.49 1.47
N LYS A 29 10.63 -4.66 0.97
CA LYS A 29 10.43 -3.86 -0.24
C LYS A 29 11.61 -4.04 -1.19
N LEU A 30 11.34 -4.00 -2.49
CA LEU A 30 12.36 -3.96 -3.54
C LEU A 30 12.84 -2.51 -3.68
N LYS A 31 14.10 -2.25 -3.36
CA LYS A 31 14.71 -0.92 -3.43
C LYS A 31 15.23 -0.61 -4.83
N SER A 32 15.96 -1.57 -5.41
CA SER A 32 16.52 -1.40 -6.73
C SER A 32 16.65 -2.73 -7.47
N MET A 33 16.71 -2.63 -8.80
CA MET A 33 17.05 -3.73 -9.70
C MET A 33 18.19 -3.28 -10.61
N LYS A 34 19.24 -4.07 -10.69
CA LYS A 34 20.41 -3.80 -11.52
C LYS A 34 20.54 -4.85 -12.62
N GLU A 35 20.59 -4.41 -13.86
CA GLU A 35 20.82 -5.25 -15.01
C GLU A 35 22.27 -5.10 -15.47
N TYR A 36 22.99 -6.20 -15.55
CA TYR A 36 24.34 -6.29 -16.08
C TYR A 36 24.29 -6.95 -17.46
N GLY A 37 24.91 -6.30 -18.44
CA GLY A 37 25.13 -6.87 -19.77
C GLY A 37 26.25 -7.91 -19.79
N SER A 38 26.52 -8.44 -20.99
CA SER A 38 27.62 -9.38 -21.22
C SER A 38 29.01 -8.74 -21.13
N SER A 39 29.12 -7.43 -21.35
CA SER A 39 30.35 -6.67 -21.23
C SER A 39 30.53 -6.13 -19.83
N GLN A 40 31.70 -6.37 -19.21
CA GLN A 40 32.05 -5.83 -17.90
C GLN A 40 32.43 -4.34 -17.93
N SER A 41 32.60 -3.77 -19.11
CA SER A 41 33.08 -2.38 -19.28
C SER A 41 31.97 -1.33 -19.10
N THR A 42 30.71 -1.71 -19.21
CA THR A 42 29.59 -0.84 -18.99
C THR A 42 28.97 -1.13 -17.62
N GLY A 43 28.81 -0.09 -16.80
CA GLY A 43 28.14 -0.22 -15.49
C GLY A 43 26.71 -0.76 -15.64
N PRO A 44 26.06 -1.18 -14.53
CA PRO A 44 24.72 -1.74 -14.57
C PRO A 44 23.67 -0.68 -14.94
N CYS A 45 22.65 -1.11 -15.67
CA CYS A 45 21.41 -0.35 -15.80
C CYS A 45 20.62 -0.46 -14.51
N VAL A 46 20.40 0.65 -13.82
CA VAL A 46 19.77 0.68 -12.48
C VAL A 46 18.34 1.20 -12.57
N TYR A 47 17.41 0.40 -12.05
CA TYR A 47 16.03 0.79 -11.81
C TYR A 47 15.84 1.04 -10.31
N LEU A 48 15.26 2.19 -9.95
CA LEU A 48 14.97 2.54 -8.56
C LEU A 48 13.46 2.57 -8.34
N PHE A 49 13.03 2.02 -7.22
CA PHE A 49 11.63 1.96 -6.84
C PHE A 49 11.38 2.83 -5.61
N SER A 50 10.32 3.60 -5.61
CA SER A 50 9.82 4.31 -4.43
C SER A 50 8.36 3.96 -4.17
N TYR A 51 7.95 4.11 -2.91
CA TYR A 51 6.66 3.65 -2.44
C TYR A 51 5.98 4.73 -1.62
N TYR A 52 4.65 4.68 -1.56
CA TYR A 52 3.91 5.47 -0.59
C TYR A 52 4.24 5.01 0.83
N GLY A 53 4.40 5.95 1.77
CA GLY A 53 4.77 5.67 3.15
C GLY A 53 6.28 5.79 3.44
N GLU A 54 7.09 6.20 2.46
CA GLU A 54 8.53 6.46 2.66
C GLU A 54 8.82 7.90 3.07
N GLU A 55 7.96 8.85 2.71
CA GLU A 55 8.11 10.26 3.03
C GLU A 55 7.33 10.63 4.30
N MET A 56 7.79 11.69 4.98
CA MET A 56 7.11 12.18 6.18
C MET A 56 5.68 12.62 5.85
N GLY A 57 4.71 12.16 6.65
CA GLY A 57 3.29 12.46 6.45
C GLY A 57 2.57 11.56 5.46
N GLU A 58 3.28 10.64 4.80
CA GLU A 58 2.65 9.63 3.97
C GLU A 58 2.05 8.49 4.81
N PRO A 59 1.02 7.80 4.30
CA PRO A 59 0.35 6.73 5.02
C PRO A 59 1.27 5.52 5.19
N GLN A 60 1.31 4.99 6.41
CA GLN A 60 2.06 3.80 6.76
C GLN A 60 1.12 2.73 7.32
N MET A 61 1.55 1.48 7.31
CA MET A 61 0.79 0.37 7.86
C MET A 61 1.17 0.09 9.32
N PRO A 62 0.25 -0.46 10.14
CA PRO A 62 0.58 -1.01 11.45
C PRO A 62 1.45 -2.27 11.29
N PHE A 63 1.94 -2.86 12.39
CA PHE A 63 2.68 -4.13 12.35
C PHE A 63 1.85 -5.26 11.71
N ARG A 64 2.53 -6.27 11.16
CA ARG A 64 1.87 -7.44 10.56
C ARG A 64 1.13 -8.23 11.63
N GLY A 65 -0.12 -8.59 11.33
CA GLY A 65 -0.99 -9.28 12.29
C GLY A 65 -1.71 -8.35 13.26
N SER A 66 -1.58 -7.02 13.11
CA SER A 66 -2.44 -6.09 13.83
C SER A 66 -3.90 -6.32 13.45
N PHE A 67 -4.77 -6.35 14.45
CA PHE A 67 -6.23 -6.40 14.24
C PHE A 67 -6.83 -5.02 13.94
N SER A 68 -6.06 -3.95 14.16
CA SER A 68 -6.46 -2.58 13.86
C SER A 68 -5.79 -2.05 12.59
N GLY A 69 -6.34 -0.98 12.04
CA GLY A 69 -5.74 -0.29 10.89
C GLY A 69 -6.02 -0.92 9.53
N HIS A 70 -7.00 -1.82 9.42
CA HIS A 70 -7.44 -2.41 8.17
C HIS A 70 -8.94 -2.20 7.94
N ASP A 71 -9.33 -2.04 6.68
CA ASP A 71 -10.73 -2.02 6.27
C ASP A 71 -11.27 -3.46 6.05
N TYR A 72 -12.53 -3.56 5.62
CA TYR A 72 -13.18 -4.85 5.31
C TYR A 72 -12.47 -5.67 4.24
N TRP A 73 -11.68 -5.05 3.38
CA TRP A 73 -10.95 -5.68 2.26
C TRP A 73 -9.48 -5.95 2.59
N GLY A 74 -9.02 -5.55 3.79
CA GLY A 74 -7.64 -5.75 4.23
C GLY A 74 -6.66 -4.64 3.85
N TYR A 75 -7.15 -3.53 3.27
CA TYR A 75 -6.32 -2.36 3.00
C TYR A 75 -6.16 -1.51 4.27
N CYS A 76 -5.04 -0.81 4.37
CA CYS A 76 -4.82 0.11 5.48
C CYS A 76 -5.87 1.23 5.47
N ASN A 77 -6.48 1.49 6.63
CA ASN A 77 -7.44 2.58 6.80
C ASN A 77 -6.97 3.66 7.79
N GLY A 78 -5.74 3.52 8.32
CA GLY A 78 -5.12 4.50 9.19
C GLY A 78 -5.64 4.55 10.62
N MET A 79 -6.51 3.62 11.02
CA MET A 79 -7.03 3.59 12.38
C MET A 79 -5.98 3.04 13.35
N THR A 80 -5.76 3.78 14.43
CA THR A 80 -4.73 3.48 15.44
C THR A 80 -5.28 2.87 16.72
N THR A 81 -6.60 2.85 16.87
CA THR A 81 -7.23 2.33 18.07
C THR A 81 -7.21 0.80 18.07
N ASP A 82 -6.92 0.22 19.23
CA ASP A 82 -7.00 -1.24 19.50
C ASP A 82 -8.44 -1.80 19.44
N ALA A 83 -9.31 -1.12 18.71
CA ALA A 83 -10.64 -1.61 18.44
C ALA A 83 -10.49 -2.95 17.72
N LYS A 84 -10.61 -4.03 18.48
CA LYS A 84 -10.61 -5.39 17.97
C LYS A 84 -11.51 -5.44 16.74
N ALA A 85 -11.00 -6.03 15.66
CA ALA A 85 -11.83 -6.40 14.55
C ALA A 85 -13.10 -7.01 15.12
N ILE A 86 -14.25 -6.57 14.64
CA ILE A 86 -15.53 -7.11 15.11
C ILE A 86 -15.42 -8.63 14.98
N SER A 87 -15.45 -9.32 16.10
CA SER A 87 -15.84 -10.70 16.08
C SER A 87 -17.29 -10.73 15.64
N PHE A 88 -17.52 -10.96 14.37
CA PHE A 88 -18.84 -11.02 13.76
C PHE A 88 -19.77 -12.03 14.48
N TYR A 89 -19.16 -12.97 15.21
CA TYR A 89 -19.85 -14.05 15.92
C TYR A 89 -20.24 -13.72 17.35
N GLU A 90 -19.59 -12.77 18.01
CA GLU A 90 -19.95 -12.37 19.38
C GLU A 90 -21.12 -11.36 19.43
N SER A 91 -21.52 -10.82 18.28
CA SER A 91 -22.56 -9.77 18.21
C SER A 91 -23.94 -10.29 17.83
N PHE A 92 -24.14 -11.60 17.75
CA PHE A 92 -25.45 -12.20 17.48
C PHE A 92 -26.07 -12.84 18.73
N PRO A 93 -26.61 -12.08 19.65
CA PRO A 93 -27.57 -12.64 20.60
C PRO A 93 -28.93 -12.68 19.94
N GLY A 94 -29.23 -13.75 19.22
CA GLY A 94 -30.54 -13.99 18.65
C GLY A 94 -30.80 -13.30 17.29
N THR A 95 -31.72 -13.91 16.58
CA THR A 95 -32.09 -13.61 15.19
C THR A 95 -32.76 -12.23 14.96
N GLN A 96 -32.96 -11.45 15.99
CA GLN A 96 -33.66 -10.13 15.90
C GLN A 96 -32.69 -9.00 15.48
N ASP A 97 -31.40 -9.14 15.70
CA ASP A 97 -30.43 -8.08 15.41
C ASP A 97 -29.79 -8.17 14.01
N MET A 98 -30.17 -9.16 13.21
CA MET A 98 -29.62 -9.37 11.86
C MET A 98 -29.92 -8.22 10.88
N PHE A 99 -30.88 -7.35 11.20
CA PHE A 99 -31.29 -6.24 10.33
C PHE A 99 -30.93 -4.86 10.87
N ASN A 100 -30.17 -4.77 11.96
CA ASN A 100 -29.74 -3.49 12.50
C ASN A 100 -28.22 -3.31 12.33
N PRO A 101 -27.74 -2.82 11.18
CA PRO A 101 -26.31 -2.61 10.92
C PRO A 101 -25.66 -1.61 11.87
N VAL A 102 -26.42 -0.75 12.53
CA VAL A 102 -25.92 0.25 13.49
C VAL A 102 -25.44 -0.41 14.78
N ALA A 103 -26.06 -1.50 15.22
CA ALA A 103 -25.64 -2.23 16.42
C ALA A 103 -24.31 -3.00 16.21
N LEU A 104 -24.02 -3.41 14.97
CA LEU A 104 -22.78 -4.09 14.60
C LEU A 104 -21.58 -3.14 14.59
N VAL A 105 -21.78 -1.88 14.23
CA VAL A 105 -20.70 -0.87 14.13
C VAL A 105 -20.28 -0.34 15.51
N SER A 106 -21.12 -0.42 16.52
CA SER A 106 -20.86 0.19 17.84
C SER A 106 -19.89 -0.59 18.73
N LYS A 107 -19.58 -1.84 18.42
CA LYS A 107 -18.72 -2.71 19.24
C LYS A 107 -17.37 -3.09 18.61
N GLY A 108 -17.12 -2.70 17.39
CA GLY A 108 -15.89 -2.99 16.66
C GLY A 108 -15.13 -1.74 16.21
N GLY A 109 -13.94 -1.94 15.71
CA GLY A 109 -13.15 -0.88 15.07
C GLY A 109 -13.82 -0.34 13.81
N ASN A 110 -13.44 0.87 13.42
CA ASN A 110 -13.86 1.42 12.15
C ASN A 110 -13.18 0.63 11.01
N LEU A 111 -13.98 -0.15 10.29
CA LEU A 111 -13.52 -0.93 9.12
C LEU A 111 -13.83 -0.23 7.78
N MET A 112 -14.19 1.04 7.82
CA MET A 112 -14.42 1.82 6.61
C MET A 112 -13.11 2.02 5.87
N ALA A 113 -13.17 1.92 4.55
CA ALA A 113 -12.04 2.21 3.68
C ALA A 113 -11.65 3.70 3.75
N ASN A 114 -10.36 3.98 3.62
CA ASN A 114 -9.83 5.34 3.65
C ASN A 114 -8.85 5.52 2.47
N GLU A 115 -9.22 6.37 1.52
CA GLU A 115 -8.45 6.61 0.30
C GLU A 115 -7.02 7.08 0.56
N ASN A 116 -6.79 7.87 1.61
CA ASN A 116 -5.46 8.35 1.93
C ASN A 116 -4.53 7.24 2.43
N PHE A 117 -5.09 6.23 3.09
CA PHE A 117 -4.31 5.15 3.72
C PHE A 117 -4.26 3.87 2.89
N CYS A 118 -5.25 3.58 2.05
CA CYS A 118 -5.31 2.33 1.29
C CYS A 118 -4.10 2.13 0.35
N LYS A 119 -3.42 3.21 -0.05
CA LYS A 119 -2.21 3.19 -0.89
C LYS A 119 -0.90 2.95 -0.11
N ALA A 120 -0.96 2.80 1.23
CA ALA A 120 0.24 2.58 2.05
C ALA A 120 1.07 1.41 1.51
N TYR A 121 2.36 1.66 1.29
CA TYR A 121 3.36 0.74 0.75
C TYR A 121 3.10 0.27 -0.70
N SER A 122 2.16 0.88 -1.42
CA SER A 122 2.03 0.68 -2.86
C SER A 122 3.15 1.37 -3.63
N LEU A 123 3.47 0.86 -4.82
CA LEU A 123 4.50 1.42 -5.69
C LEU A 123 4.13 2.86 -6.10
N LYS A 124 4.97 3.84 -5.73
CA LYS A 124 4.78 5.26 -6.05
C LYS A 124 5.44 5.63 -7.37
N SER A 125 6.69 5.21 -7.55
CA SER A 125 7.39 5.49 -8.81
C SER A 125 8.48 4.48 -9.15
N ILE A 126 8.84 4.47 -10.43
CA ILE A 126 9.98 3.76 -10.99
C ILE A 126 10.86 4.79 -11.71
N ARG A 127 12.12 4.89 -11.30
CA ARG A 127 13.13 5.64 -12.04
C ARG A 127 13.93 4.68 -12.91
N TYR A 128 14.00 5.00 -14.20
CA TYR A 128 14.64 4.18 -15.20
C TYR A 128 16.13 4.55 -15.36
N PRO A 129 16.98 3.64 -15.83
CA PRO A 129 18.39 3.91 -16.11
C PRO A 129 18.62 5.05 -17.11
N THR A 130 17.64 5.30 -17.99
CA THR A 130 17.66 6.38 -18.98
C THR A 130 17.38 7.77 -18.39
N GLY A 131 17.15 7.86 -17.06
CA GLY A 131 16.85 9.10 -16.35
C GLY A 131 15.35 9.45 -16.29
N GLY A 132 14.50 8.79 -17.09
CA GLY A 132 13.04 9.00 -17.02
C GLY A 132 12.43 8.40 -15.74
N THR A 133 11.27 8.89 -15.37
CA THR A 133 10.54 8.43 -14.19
C THR A 133 9.08 8.16 -14.54
N ARG A 134 8.52 7.06 -14.03
CA ARG A 134 7.10 6.77 -14.12
C ARG A 134 6.49 6.82 -12.73
N VAL A 135 5.42 7.61 -12.58
CA VAL A 135 4.71 7.83 -11.31
C VAL A 135 3.33 7.22 -11.41
N PHE A 136 2.94 6.44 -10.39
CA PHE A 136 1.64 5.81 -10.28
C PHE A 136 0.79 6.55 -9.26
N ARG A 137 -0.42 6.92 -9.65
CA ARG A 137 -1.42 7.50 -8.76
C ARG A 137 -2.59 6.55 -8.65
N TYR A 138 -3.03 6.33 -7.42
CA TYR A 138 -4.09 5.39 -7.09
C TYR A 138 -5.31 6.11 -6.58
N GLN A 139 -6.45 5.46 -6.75
CA GLN A 139 -7.71 5.85 -6.13
C GLN A 139 -8.44 4.61 -5.65
N MET A 140 -9.42 4.80 -4.80
CA MET A 140 -10.33 3.73 -4.40
C MET A 140 -11.24 3.34 -5.55
N GLN A 141 -11.71 2.10 -5.52
CA GLN A 141 -12.55 1.52 -6.57
C GLN A 141 -14.02 1.90 -6.36
N GLY A 142 -14.38 3.16 -6.56
CA GLY A 142 -15.76 3.62 -6.60
C GLY A 142 -16.45 3.79 -5.24
N GLU A 143 -17.65 4.35 -5.31
CA GLU A 143 -18.58 4.49 -4.18
C GLU A 143 -19.87 3.76 -4.51
N MET A 144 -20.34 2.86 -3.67
CA MET A 144 -21.75 2.52 -3.60
C MET A 144 -22.45 3.56 -2.75
N GLN A 145 -23.68 3.86 -3.07
CA GLN A 145 -24.51 4.97 -2.56
C GLN A 145 -24.37 5.33 -1.06
N PHE A 146 -23.74 4.49 -0.24
CA PHE A 146 -23.55 4.71 1.21
C PHE A 146 -22.30 4.07 1.80
N VAL A 147 -21.50 3.32 1.04
CA VAL A 147 -20.30 2.66 1.55
C VAL A 147 -19.20 2.76 0.50
N PRO A 148 -18.03 3.38 0.80
CA PRO A 148 -16.91 3.37 -0.10
C PRO A 148 -16.48 1.91 -0.34
N TYR A 149 -16.38 1.50 -1.59
CA TYR A 149 -15.79 0.21 -1.94
C TYR A 149 -14.31 0.23 -1.59
N GLY A 150 -13.89 -0.76 -0.84
CA GLY A 150 -12.47 -1.05 -0.65
C GLY A 150 -11.84 -1.52 -1.95
N GLY A 151 -10.56 -1.39 -2.00
CA GLY A 151 -9.76 -1.75 -3.15
C GLY A 151 -9.02 -0.56 -3.73
N LEU A 152 -7.86 -0.85 -4.27
CA LEU A 152 -6.95 0.14 -4.83
C LEU A 152 -6.83 -0.12 -6.33
N ARG A 153 -7.10 0.90 -7.14
CA ARG A 153 -6.84 0.85 -8.58
C ARG A 153 -5.89 1.96 -9.00
N ILE A 154 -5.16 1.74 -10.08
CA ILE A 154 -4.41 2.80 -10.73
C ILE A 154 -5.41 3.74 -11.39
N HIS A 155 -5.36 5.02 -10.97
CA HIS A 155 -6.14 6.09 -11.57
C HIS A 155 -5.36 6.77 -12.70
N LYS A 156 -4.06 7.00 -12.46
CA LYS A 156 -3.24 7.79 -13.38
C LYS A 156 -1.81 7.31 -13.36
N VAL A 157 -1.21 7.21 -14.54
CA VAL A 157 0.21 6.98 -14.73
C VAL A 157 0.81 8.17 -15.45
N VAL A 158 1.83 8.78 -14.85
CA VAL A 158 2.57 9.90 -15.44
C VAL A 158 3.99 9.44 -15.73
N SER A 159 4.41 9.55 -16.97
CA SER A 159 5.78 9.26 -17.40
C SER A 159 6.50 10.56 -17.71
N TYR A 160 7.62 10.79 -17.05
CA TYR A 160 8.51 11.93 -17.29
C TYR A 160 9.74 11.46 -18.05
N SER A 161 10.15 12.21 -19.06
CA SER A 161 11.45 12.02 -19.69
C SER A 161 12.56 12.62 -18.81
N SER A 162 13.81 12.40 -19.18
CA SER A 162 14.99 13.04 -18.54
C SER A 162 14.99 14.57 -18.73
N GLN A 163 14.24 15.10 -19.69
CA GLN A 163 14.11 16.52 -20.01
C GLN A 163 12.83 17.16 -19.43
N ASN A 164 12.15 16.47 -18.52
CA ASN A 164 10.90 16.88 -17.89
C ASN A 164 9.65 16.94 -18.79
N ASP A 165 9.73 16.46 -20.05
CA ASP A 165 8.53 16.21 -20.82
C ASP A 165 7.71 15.12 -20.17
N SER A 166 6.39 15.27 -20.15
CA SER A 166 5.51 14.32 -19.50
C SER A 166 4.43 13.78 -20.43
N THR A 167 4.17 12.48 -20.29
CA THR A 167 3.01 11.82 -20.90
C THR A 167 2.12 11.28 -19.80
N VAL A 168 0.82 11.51 -19.94
CA VAL A 168 -0.18 11.13 -18.94
C VAL A 168 -1.13 10.11 -19.53
N CYS A 169 -1.34 8.99 -18.82
CA CYS A 169 -2.40 8.03 -19.07
C CYS A 169 -3.36 8.04 -17.87
N GLU A 170 -4.63 8.33 -18.10
CA GLU A 170 -5.69 8.27 -17.09
C GLU A 170 -6.61 7.08 -17.37
N TYR A 171 -7.02 6.39 -16.30
CA TYR A 171 -7.91 5.24 -16.34
C TYR A 171 -9.23 5.63 -15.66
N GLN A 172 -10.32 5.43 -16.38
CA GLN A 172 -11.69 5.67 -15.90
C GLN A 172 -12.30 4.44 -15.25
#